data_8cf5b5597463f21e135e3838d3133d55
#
_entry.id   8cf5b5597463f21e135e3838d3133d55
#
_cell.length_a   1.000
_cell.length_b   1.000
_cell.length_c   1.000
_cell.angle_alpha   90.00
_cell.angle_beta   90.00
_cell.angle_gamma   90.00
#
_symmetry.space_group_name_H-M   'P 1'
#
loop_
_entity.id
_entity.type
_entity.pdbx_description
1 polymer ?
#
loop_
_entity_poly.entity_id
_entity_poly.type
_entity_poly.pdbx_seq_one_letter_code
_entity_poly.pdbx_strand_id
1 'polypeptide(L)'
;MTAPRYDVDAIATVQEYLDRSDWRVNANANQGYSLGGLILNSAGKIVANYWLEHVYTPEIGAPHREGDYHIHDLDMFAGYCAGWSLKRLIQEGFNGVGGAIASAPPKHFSSACGQIVNFLGTLQNEWAGAQAFSSFDTYMAPFVRLDNMEYEDVVQCMQELIYNLNVPSRWGSQCPFTNLTFDWTCPDDLADEHPLIGDEVVDFTYGELQWEMNLINRAFIEVMTGGDADGRVFTFPIPTYNITPDFDWEGENVDALFDMTAKYGLPYFQNFINSDLDPHMIRSMCCRLQLDLRELLKRGNGLFGSAELTGSIGVVTLNMARLGYLYKGDEEGLVARMDELIDLASKSLEIKRETIQCHMDHGLFPYSHRYLGTLDNHFSTIGVNGMNEMVRNFSDDAYDLTDPRGFDMCVRILDHVRERMVQLQEATGHMYNLEATPAEGTTYRFAKEDRKRFADIIQAGTPDEPYYTNSSQLPVGYTDDPFQALEDQEVLQGKYTGGTVLHLYMGERVSSGEACKEMVRRSLTAFKVPYITITPTFSICPVHGYLAGEHFTCEKCAAAHPHAEPQACEVWTRVMGYFRPVQSFNIGKKGEYHERQMFSESAADAHGELVSAFPPAGSR
;
A
#
# COMPACT_ATOMS: atom_id res chain seq x y z
N MET A 1 34.56 -24.23 10.52
CA MET A 1 34.83 -22.78 10.73
C MET A 1 33.49 -22.16 11.02
N THR A 2 33.27 -21.62 12.21
CA THR A 2 32.05 -20.82 12.50
C THR A 2 32.10 -19.58 11.62
N ALA A 3 31.07 -19.37 10.83
CA ALA A 3 30.94 -18.14 10.05
C ALA A 3 31.08 -16.93 10.99
N PRO A 4 31.68 -15.80 10.54
CA PRO A 4 31.81 -14.64 11.38
C PRO A 4 30.42 -14.16 11.81
N ARG A 5 30.16 -14.08 13.10
CA ARG A 5 28.97 -13.45 13.65
C ARG A 5 29.04 -11.96 13.33
N TYR A 6 27.97 -11.43 12.74
CA TYR A 6 27.83 -10.00 12.58
C TYR A 6 27.29 -9.43 13.90
N ASP A 7 28.14 -8.73 14.63
CA ASP A 7 27.74 -8.02 15.84
C ASP A 7 27.27 -6.60 15.51
N VAL A 8 26.21 -6.15 16.20
CA VAL A 8 25.74 -4.77 16.11
C VAL A 8 26.58 -3.91 17.06
N ASP A 9 27.36 -2.98 16.52
CA ASP A 9 28.05 -1.98 17.31
C ASP A 9 27.05 -0.92 17.81
N ALA A 10 26.77 -0.93 19.10
CA ALA A 10 25.78 -0.05 19.71
C ALA A 10 26.16 1.44 19.61
N ILE A 11 27.44 1.79 19.72
CA ILE A 11 27.91 3.17 19.66
C ILE A 11 27.82 3.67 18.22
N ALA A 12 28.32 2.90 17.26
CA ALA A 12 28.22 3.22 15.84
C ALA A 12 26.76 3.35 15.41
N THR A 13 25.87 2.46 15.85
CA THR A 13 24.44 2.51 15.55
C THR A 13 23.77 3.82 15.97
N VAL A 14 24.05 4.29 17.18
CA VAL A 14 23.52 5.57 17.68
C VAL A 14 24.11 6.74 16.91
N GLN A 15 25.45 6.72 16.69
CA GLN A 15 26.14 7.81 15.98
C GLN A 15 25.68 7.95 14.55
N GLU A 16 25.55 6.84 13.81
CA GLU A 16 25.03 6.83 12.42
C GLU A 16 23.63 7.43 12.29
N TYR A 17 22.77 7.22 13.29
CA TYR A 17 21.45 7.85 13.33
C TYR A 17 21.55 9.37 13.57
N LEU A 18 22.35 9.76 14.57
CA LEU A 18 22.51 11.19 14.93
C LEU A 18 23.15 12.00 13.80
N ASP A 19 24.13 11.42 13.11
CA ASP A 19 24.80 12.06 11.97
C ASP A 19 24.02 11.91 10.64
N ARG A 20 22.93 11.13 10.64
CA ARG A 20 22.15 10.80 9.44
C ARG A 20 23.02 10.20 8.31
N SER A 21 24.10 9.53 8.66
CA SER A 21 25.03 8.92 7.69
C SER A 21 24.55 7.57 7.15
N ASP A 22 23.65 6.90 7.87
CA ASP A 22 22.98 5.69 7.43
C ASP A 22 21.71 6.04 6.64
N TRP A 23 21.64 5.64 5.37
CA TRP A 23 20.48 5.87 4.51
C TRP A 23 19.17 5.29 5.10
N ARG A 24 19.28 4.26 5.95
CA ARG A 24 18.13 3.62 6.61
C ARG A 24 17.43 4.54 7.63
N VAL A 25 18.07 5.61 8.06
CA VAL A 25 17.42 6.65 8.89
C VAL A 25 16.25 7.30 8.16
N ASN A 26 16.32 7.33 6.83
CA ASN A 26 15.26 7.83 5.95
C ASN A 26 14.96 6.82 4.82
N ALA A 27 14.90 5.53 5.15
CA ALA A 27 14.57 4.48 4.18
C ALA A 27 13.15 4.61 3.64
N ASN A 28 12.22 5.02 4.51
CA ASN A 28 10.83 5.30 4.17
C ASN A 28 10.47 6.73 4.57
N ALA A 29 9.74 7.43 3.73
CA ALA A 29 9.41 8.84 3.90
C ALA A 29 8.47 9.13 5.10
N ASN A 30 7.83 8.11 5.69
CA ASN A 30 7.03 8.23 6.91
C ASN A 30 7.84 8.14 8.21
N GLN A 31 9.15 7.91 8.13
CA GLN A 31 10.05 7.85 9.28
C GLN A 31 10.57 9.25 9.61
N GLY A 32 10.15 9.79 10.77
CA GLY A 32 10.62 11.08 11.24
C GLY A 32 11.95 10.97 12.02
N TYR A 33 12.87 11.92 11.78
CA TYR A 33 14.06 12.08 12.63
C TYR A 33 13.63 12.60 14.01
N SER A 34 13.63 11.71 15.00
CA SER A 34 13.13 11.98 16.36
C SER A 34 13.79 11.05 17.38
N LEU A 35 13.59 11.32 18.66
CA LEU A 35 14.03 10.43 19.74
C LEU A 35 13.38 9.04 19.62
N GLY A 36 12.08 8.99 19.32
CA GLY A 36 11.38 7.73 19.05
C GLY A 36 11.97 6.99 17.84
N GLY A 37 12.28 7.73 16.77
CA GLY A 37 12.96 7.19 15.59
C GLY A 37 14.36 6.63 15.90
N LEU A 38 15.14 7.29 16.77
CA LEU A 38 16.43 6.77 17.24
C LEU A 38 16.28 5.41 17.96
N ILE A 39 15.29 5.32 18.85
CA ILE A 39 15.03 4.08 19.62
C ILE A 39 14.61 2.97 18.66
N LEU A 40 13.67 3.23 17.74
CA LEU A 40 13.21 2.26 16.75
C LEU A 40 14.34 1.81 15.82
N ASN A 41 15.16 2.73 15.31
CA ASN A 41 16.27 2.39 14.42
C ASN A 41 17.32 1.52 15.14
N SER A 42 17.66 1.88 16.39
CA SER A 42 18.64 1.13 17.19
C SER A 42 18.12 -0.26 17.56
N ALA A 43 16.87 -0.35 18.02
CA ALA A 43 16.22 -1.63 18.31
C ALA A 43 16.06 -2.46 17.04
N GLY A 44 15.67 -1.84 15.93
CA GLY A 44 15.48 -2.50 14.65
C GLY A 44 16.74 -3.16 14.10
N LYS A 45 17.91 -2.50 14.22
CA LYS A 45 19.19 -3.12 13.84
C LYS A 45 19.51 -4.37 14.66
N ILE A 46 19.21 -4.34 15.96
CA ILE A 46 19.41 -5.49 16.85
C ILE A 46 18.45 -6.62 16.47
N VAL A 47 17.18 -6.31 16.25
CA VAL A 47 16.14 -7.28 15.86
C VAL A 47 16.45 -7.91 14.51
N ALA A 48 16.83 -7.10 13.51
CA ALA A 48 17.22 -7.60 12.19
C ALA A 48 18.44 -8.56 12.28
N ASN A 49 19.42 -8.22 13.10
CA ASN A 49 20.56 -9.10 13.33
C ASN A 49 20.15 -10.41 14.01
N TYR A 50 19.23 -10.34 14.98
CA TYR A 50 18.68 -11.54 15.63
C TYR A 50 17.97 -12.47 14.62
N TRP A 51 17.11 -11.94 13.73
CA TRP A 51 16.52 -12.70 12.65
C TRP A 51 17.58 -13.42 11.81
N LEU A 52 18.59 -12.69 11.34
CA LEU A 52 19.56 -13.18 10.37
C LEU A 52 20.62 -14.12 10.97
N GLU A 53 20.89 -14.05 12.28
CA GLU A 53 21.94 -14.84 12.95
C GLU A 53 21.40 -15.98 13.82
N HIS A 54 20.13 -15.88 14.28
CA HIS A 54 19.55 -16.85 15.21
C HIS A 54 18.30 -17.55 14.72
N VAL A 55 17.44 -16.83 13.98
CA VAL A 55 16.17 -17.39 13.52
C VAL A 55 16.34 -18.05 12.16
N TYR A 56 16.96 -17.34 11.21
CA TYR A 56 17.21 -17.88 9.88
C TYR A 56 18.53 -18.65 9.80
N THR A 57 18.57 -19.59 8.84
CA THR A 57 19.83 -20.27 8.50
C THR A 57 20.75 -19.35 7.68
N PRO A 58 22.06 -19.59 7.66
CA PRO A 58 22.99 -18.82 6.84
C PRO A 58 22.63 -18.79 5.35
N GLU A 59 22.04 -19.87 4.85
CA GLU A 59 21.61 -19.97 3.44
C GLU A 59 20.46 -18.99 3.12
N ILE A 60 19.60 -18.67 4.09
CA ILE A 60 18.56 -17.66 3.97
C ILE A 60 19.12 -16.26 4.20
N GLY A 61 20.00 -16.10 5.18
CA GLY A 61 20.55 -14.78 5.51
C GLY A 61 21.51 -14.22 4.46
N ALA A 62 22.32 -15.08 3.81
CA ALA A 62 23.32 -14.65 2.84
C ALA A 62 22.73 -13.95 1.61
N PRO A 63 21.73 -14.51 0.89
CA PRO A 63 21.12 -13.83 -0.26
C PRO A 63 20.46 -12.50 0.11
N HIS A 64 19.88 -12.39 1.32
CA HIS A 64 19.38 -11.10 1.81
C HIS A 64 20.51 -10.08 1.95
N ARG A 65 21.62 -10.44 2.65
CA ARG A 65 22.75 -9.54 2.85
C ARG A 65 23.43 -9.16 1.54
N GLU A 66 23.51 -10.11 0.63
CA GLU A 66 24.11 -9.94 -0.68
C GLU A 66 23.24 -9.15 -1.65
N GLY A 67 21.92 -9.09 -1.42
CA GLY A 67 20.97 -8.36 -2.22
C GLY A 67 20.41 -9.16 -3.40
N ASP A 68 20.45 -10.50 -3.39
CA ASP A 68 19.73 -11.34 -4.35
C ASP A 68 18.22 -11.27 -4.12
N TYR A 69 17.81 -11.11 -2.86
CA TYR A 69 16.48 -10.75 -2.46
C TYR A 69 16.48 -9.84 -1.20
N HIS A 70 15.31 -9.32 -0.89
CA HIS A 70 15.08 -8.53 0.33
C HIS A 70 13.97 -9.15 1.17
N ILE A 71 14.31 -9.57 2.39
CA ILE A 71 13.33 -9.93 3.41
C ILE A 71 12.89 -8.61 4.06
N HIS A 72 11.60 -8.26 3.95
CA HIS A 72 11.07 -7.02 4.49
C HIS A 72 10.90 -7.06 6.01
N ASP A 73 10.93 -5.89 6.63
CA ASP A 73 10.60 -5.63 8.03
C ASP A 73 11.36 -6.48 9.04
N LEU A 74 12.64 -6.75 8.76
CA LEU A 74 13.51 -7.44 9.71
C LEU A 74 13.77 -6.62 10.99
N ASP A 75 13.56 -5.30 10.94
CA ASP A 75 13.64 -4.38 12.07
C ASP A 75 12.47 -4.52 13.07
N MET A 76 11.40 -5.21 12.67
CA MET A 76 10.28 -5.56 13.53
C MET A 76 10.22 -7.08 13.74
N PHE A 77 10.03 -7.52 14.98
CA PHE A 77 9.80 -8.93 15.28
C PHE A 77 8.30 -9.24 15.18
N ALA A 78 7.72 -9.03 13.99
CA ALA A 78 6.29 -9.06 13.78
C ALA A 78 5.91 -9.54 12.37
N GLY A 79 4.61 -9.82 12.16
CA GLY A 79 4.05 -10.00 10.82
C GLY A 79 4.05 -8.69 10.02
N TYR A 80 3.74 -8.78 8.71
CA TYR A 80 3.78 -7.64 7.80
C TYR A 80 2.50 -6.81 7.91
N CYS A 81 1.41 -7.19 7.25
CA CYS A 81 0.15 -6.45 7.22
C CYS A 81 -1.00 -7.27 7.79
N ALA A 82 -1.97 -6.61 8.42
CA ALA A 82 -3.16 -7.26 8.95
C ALA A 82 -4.44 -6.51 8.58
N GLY A 83 -5.46 -7.26 8.17
CA GLY A 83 -6.83 -6.81 8.03
C GLY A 83 -7.65 -7.34 9.19
N TRP A 84 -8.32 -6.41 9.79
CA TRP A 84 -9.10 -6.65 11.00
C TRP A 84 -10.58 -6.65 10.68
N SER A 85 -11.38 -7.34 11.50
CA SER A 85 -12.82 -7.27 11.40
C SER A 85 -13.35 -6.05 12.17
N LEU A 86 -13.83 -5.03 11.44
CA LEU A 86 -14.52 -3.90 12.05
C LEU A 86 -15.83 -4.38 12.71
N LYS A 87 -16.55 -5.30 12.07
CA LYS A 87 -17.75 -5.93 12.61
C LYS A 87 -17.47 -6.56 13.98
N ARG A 88 -16.39 -7.32 14.09
CA ARG A 88 -16.01 -7.96 15.36
C ARG A 88 -15.64 -6.94 16.44
N LEU A 89 -14.91 -5.88 16.09
CA LEU A 89 -14.58 -4.79 17.03
C LEU A 89 -15.84 -4.10 17.55
N ILE A 90 -16.82 -3.83 16.68
CA ILE A 90 -18.11 -3.24 17.05
C ILE A 90 -18.91 -4.17 17.95
N GLN A 91 -18.94 -5.47 17.65
CA GLN A 91 -19.73 -6.45 18.40
C GLN A 91 -19.12 -6.84 19.75
N GLU A 92 -17.81 -6.90 19.84
CA GLU A 92 -17.11 -7.39 21.04
C GLU A 92 -16.48 -6.27 21.88
N GLY A 93 -16.23 -5.10 21.30
CA GLY A 93 -15.46 -4.04 21.92
C GLY A 93 -13.95 -4.28 21.90
N PHE A 94 -13.17 -3.33 22.38
CA PHE A 94 -11.71 -3.42 22.46
C PHE A 94 -11.28 -3.94 23.84
N ASN A 95 -11.16 -5.26 23.98
CA ASN A 95 -10.97 -5.93 25.26
C ASN A 95 -10.27 -7.30 25.13
N GLY A 96 -10.33 -8.09 26.21
CA GLY A 96 -9.92 -9.51 26.23
C GLY A 96 -8.42 -9.73 26.45
N VAL A 97 -7.65 -8.69 26.72
CA VAL A 97 -6.23 -8.79 27.06
C VAL A 97 -6.04 -8.63 28.56
N GLY A 98 -5.47 -9.63 29.22
CA GLY A 98 -5.26 -9.63 30.66
C GLY A 98 -4.37 -8.48 31.13
N GLY A 99 -4.81 -7.74 32.14
CA GLY A 99 -4.07 -6.59 32.68
C GLY A 99 -4.16 -5.28 31.88
N ALA A 100 -4.79 -5.30 30.69
CA ALA A 100 -5.06 -4.12 29.90
C ALA A 100 -6.45 -3.52 30.21
N ILE A 101 -6.63 -2.23 29.92
CA ILE A 101 -7.94 -1.58 30.01
C ILE A 101 -8.84 -2.15 28.91
N ALA A 102 -10.10 -2.45 29.26
CA ALA A 102 -11.09 -3.02 28.37
C ALA A 102 -12.22 -2.04 28.07
N SER A 103 -12.67 -2.00 26.82
CA SER A 103 -13.89 -1.32 26.39
C SER A 103 -14.97 -2.35 26.09
N ALA A 104 -16.21 -2.05 26.50
CA ALA A 104 -17.39 -2.78 26.03
C ALA A 104 -17.69 -2.44 24.56
N PRO A 105 -18.60 -3.20 23.89
CA PRO A 105 -19.11 -2.83 22.57
C PRO A 105 -19.57 -1.36 22.52
N PRO A 106 -19.19 -0.59 21.50
CA PRO A 106 -19.59 0.81 21.39
C PRO A 106 -21.10 0.90 21.12
N LYS A 107 -21.74 1.91 21.72
CA LYS A 107 -23.17 2.20 21.52
C LYS A 107 -23.39 3.49 20.72
N HIS A 108 -22.37 4.32 20.58
CA HIS A 108 -22.41 5.61 19.95
C HIS A 108 -21.34 5.73 18.87
N PHE A 109 -21.61 6.51 17.83
CA PHE A 109 -20.71 6.75 16.72
C PHE A 109 -19.33 7.25 17.16
N SER A 110 -19.30 8.26 18.04
CA SER A 110 -18.05 8.80 18.59
C SER A 110 -17.24 7.76 19.36
N SER A 111 -17.93 6.87 20.11
CA SER A 111 -17.28 5.80 20.85
C SER A 111 -16.69 4.73 19.92
N ALA A 112 -17.38 4.42 18.82
CA ALA A 112 -16.88 3.52 17.80
C ALA A 112 -15.64 4.09 17.11
N CYS A 113 -15.66 5.37 16.72
CA CYS A 113 -14.50 6.09 16.18
C CYS A 113 -13.31 6.05 17.15
N GLY A 114 -13.53 6.32 18.44
CA GLY A 114 -12.51 6.25 19.47
C GLY A 114 -11.92 4.84 19.66
N GLN A 115 -12.74 3.80 19.59
CA GLN A 115 -12.26 2.41 19.65
C GLN A 115 -11.44 2.03 18.42
N ILE A 116 -11.82 2.46 17.21
CA ILE A 116 -11.06 2.26 15.98
C ILE A 116 -9.65 2.87 16.12
N VAL A 117 -9.56 4.12 16.58
CA VAL A 117 -8.26 4.80 16.80
C VAL A 117 -7.40 4.02 17.80
N ASN A 118 -7.97 3.65 18.95
CA ASN A 118 -7.24 2.91 19.98
C ASN A 118 -6.80 1.53 19.51
N PHE A 119 -7.66 0.85 18.75
CA PHE A 119 -7.37 -0.46 18.17
C PHE A 119 -6.19 -0.37 17.20
N LEU A 120 -6.30 0.46 16.16
CA LEU A 120 -5.26 0.61 15.14
C LEU A 120 -3.95 1.15 15.73
N GLY A 121 -4.03 2.12 16.65
CA GLY A 121 -2.89 2.67 17.37
C GLY A 121 -2.17 1.64 18.25
N THR A 122 -2.88 0.67 18.80
CA THR A 122 -2.30 -0.41 19.60
C THR A 122 -1.71 -1.51 18.71
N LEU A 123 -2.48 -1.99 17.73
CA LEU A 123 -2.09 -3.11 16.88
C LEU A 123 -0.89 -2.79 15.97
N GLN A 124 -0.67 -1.54 15.60
CA GLN A 124 0.56 -1.15 14.88
C GLN A 124 1.86 -1.46 15.63
N ASN A 125 1.79 -1.68 16.95
CA ASN A 125 2.96 -2.06 17.75
C ASN A 125 3.21 -3.58 17.73
N GLU A 126 2.25 -4.36 17.23
CA GLU A 126 2.36 -5.81 17.05
C GLU A 126 2.51 -6.22 15.57
N TRP A 127 2.40 -5.26 14.62
CA TRP A 127 2.52 -5.47 13.17
C TRP A 127 3.43 -4.44 12.52
N ALA A 128 4.25 -4.88 11.57
CA ALA A 128 5.24 -4.00 10.95
C ALA A 128 4.64 -3.02 9.94
N GLY A 129 3.71 -3.50 9.12
CA GLY A 129 3.12 -2.74 8.01
C GLY A 129 1.71 -2.21 8.29
N ALA A 130 0.90 -2.19 7.25
CA ALA A 130 -0.41 -1.56 7.28
C ALA A 130 -1.46 -2.36 8.05
N GLN A 131 -2.41 -1.61 8.61
CA GLN A 131 -3.61 -2.09 9.28
C GLN A 131 -4.84 -1.63 8.49
N ALA A 132 -5.82 -2.48 8.28
CA ALA A 132 -7.00 -2.14 7.48
C ALA A 132 -8.30 -2.58 8.11
N PHE A 133 -9.35 -1.76 7.89
CA PHE A 133 -10.74 -2.14 8.06
C PHE A 133 -11.47 -2.02 6.73
N SER A 134 -12.25 -3.03 6.38
CA SER A 134 -13.13 -3.03 5.22
C SER A 134 -14.54 -2.60 5.59
N SER A 135 -15.33 -2.19 4.58
CA SER A 135 -16.76 -1.84 4.71
C SER A 135 -17.01 -0.80 5.82
N PHE A 136 -16.14 0.21 5.86
CA PHE A 136 -16.17 1.20 6.95
C PHE A 136 -17.48 1.97 6.99
N ASP A 137 -17.96 2.49 5.87
CA ASP A 137 -19.22 3.23 5.75
C ASP A 137 -20.43 2.34 6.08
N THR A 138 -20.42 1.07 5.63
CA THR A 138 -21.49 0.11 5.91
C THR A 138 -21.59 -0.21 7.40
N TYR A 139 -20.48 -0.58 8.04
CA TYR A 139 -20.50 -0.97 9.45
C TYR A 139 -20.67 0.19 10.43
N MET A 140 -20.33 1.41 10.02
CA MET A 140 -20.51 2.60 10.86
C MET A 140 -21.89 3.26 10.73
N ALA A 141 -22.62 3.00 9.64
CA ALA A 141 -23.93 3.60 9.35
C ALA A 141 -25.00 3.34 10.47
N PRO A 142 -25.07 2.16 11.11
CA PRO A 142 -26.04 1.92 12.18
C PRO A 142 -25.96 2.93 13.33
N PHE A 143 -24.76 3.38 13.68
CA PHE A 143 -24.58 4.35 14.77
C PHE A 143 -25.12 5.73 14.41
N VAL A 144 -25.00 6.15 13.16
CA VAL A 144 -25.57 7.43 12.69
C VAL A 144 -27.08 7.44 12.87
N ARG A 145 -27.76 6.35 12.50
CA ARG A 145 -29.22 6.18 12.69
C ARG A 145 -29.61 6.12 14.17
N LEU A 146 -28.92 5.33 14.97
CA LEU A 146 -29.26 5.14 16.39
C LEU A 146 -29.03 6.42 17.21
N ASP A 147 -27.98 7.15 16.92
CA ASP A 147 -27.67 8.43 17.59
C ASP A 147 -28.50 9.59 17.03
N ASN A 148 -29.27 9.37 15.95
CA ASN A 148 -30.02 10.40 15.22
C ASN A 148 -29.14 11.61 14.92
N MET A 149 -27.96 11.34 14.32
CA MET A 149 -26.92 12.37 14.11
C MET A 149 -27.31 13.32 12.97
N GLU A 150 -27.07 14.60 13.21
CA GLU A 150 -27.04 15.59 12.14
C GLU A 150 -25.68 15.54 11.42
N TYR A 151 -25.63 16.10 10.22
CA TYR A 151 -24.42 16.06 9.39
C TYR A 151 -23.16 16.62 10.09
N GLU A 152 -23.32 17.74 10.78
CA GLU A 152 -22.24 18.41 11.50
C GLU A 152 -21.65 17.54 12.63
N ASP A 153 -22.46 16.72 13.28
CA ASP A 153 -22.00 15.77 14.30
C ASP A 153 -21.15 14.66 13.68
N VAL A 154 -21.56 14.17 12.49
CA VAL A 154 -20.79 13.16 11.73
C VAL A 154 -19.45 13.75 11.28
N VAL A 155 -19.44 15.00 10.78
CA VAL A 155 -18.21 15.71 10.39
C VAL A 155 -17.26 15.85 11.58
N GLN A 156 -17.76 16.24 12.75
CA GLN A 156 -16.93 16.37 13.96
C GLN A 156 -16.29 15.04 14.36
N CYS A 157 -17.05 13.96 14.37
CA CYS A 157 -16.51 12.62 14.68
C CYS A 157 -15.50 12.14 13.64
N MET A 158 -15.73 12.42 12.35
CA MET A 158 -14.77 12.11 11.28
C MET A 158 -13.48 12.91 11.44
N GLN A 159 -13.58 14.18 11.79
CA GLN A 159 -12.40 15.02 12.05
C GLN A 159 -11.57 14.47 13.20
N GLU A 160 -12.20 14.06 14.30
CA GLU A 160 -11.52 13.43 15.44
C GLU A 160 -10.85 12.10 15.04
N LEU A 161 -11.55 11.24 14.30
CA LEU A 161 -11.02 9.97 13.81
C LEU A 161 -9.77 10.18 12.94
N ILE A 162 -9.90 11.03 11.91
CA ILE A 162 -8.83 11.27 10.93
C ILE A 162 -7.63 11.93 11.60
N TYR A 163 -7.86 12.96 12.42
CA TYR A 163 -6.78 13.63 13.16
C TYR A 163 -6.00 12.64 14.03
N ASN A 164 -6.70 11.83 14.82
CA ASN A 164 -6.05 10.88 15.73
C ASN A 164 -5.31 9.75 15.00
N LEU A 165 -5.76 9.34 13.81
CA LEU A 165 -5.02 8.40 12.96
C LEU A 165 -3.75 9.02 12.33
N ASN A 166 -3.59 10.34 12.36
CA ASN A 166 -2.38 11.03 11.92
C ASN A 166 -1.44 11.43 13.06
N VAL A 167 -1.80 11.13 14.32
CA VAL A 167 -0.92 11.33 15.48
C VAL A 167 0.13 10.20 15.52
N PRO A 168 1.42 10.53 15.71
CA PRO A 168 2.50 9.53 15.79
C PRO A 168 2.38 8.67 17.06
N SER A 169 1.62 7.58 17.00
CA SER A 169 1.35 6.68 18.13
C SER A 169 2.29 5.47 18.21
N ARG A 170 3.06 5.15 17.15
CA ARG A 170 4.13 4.17 17.20
C ARG A 170 5.40 4.84 17.76
N TRP A 171 5.64 4.66 19.06
CA TRP A 171 6.84 5.17 19.75
C TRP A 171 7.09 6.68 19.54
N GLY A 172 6.04 7.45 19.20
CA GLY A 172 6.15 8.88 18.92
C GLY A 172 6.88 9.23 17.62
N SER A 173 7.03 8.29 16.68
CA SER A 173 7.75 8.52 15.42
C SER A 173 6.92 8.30 14.17
N GLN A 174 5.94 7.40 14.21
CA GLN A 174 5.11 7.04 13.07
C GLN A 174 3.62 7.04 13.42
N CYS A 175 2.80 7.53 12.50
CA CYS A 175 1.36 7.35 12.55
C CYS A 175 1.00 5.89 12.21
N PRO A 176 -0.15 5.37 12.67
CA PRO A 176 -0.64 4.09 12.21
C PRO A 176 -0.82 4.10 10.70
N PHE A 177 -0.12 3.20 10.00
CA PHE A 177 -0.32 3.03 8.56
C PHE A 177 -1.67 2.34 8.36
N THR A 178 -2.69 3.10 7.98
CA THR A 178 -4.08 2.65 7.98
C THR A 178 -4.72 2.78 6.61
N ASN A 179 -5.58 1.81 6.30
CA ASN A 179 -6.47 1.83 5.15
C ASN A 179 -7.91 1.63 5.61
N LEU A 180 -8.84 2.40 5.06
CA LEU A 180 -10.27 2.19 5.20
C LEU A 180 -10.88 1.97 3.82
N THR A 181 -11.62 0.87 3.67
CA THR A 181 -12.35 0.58 2.43
C THR A 181 -13.81 1.01 2.59
N PHE A 182 -14.30 1.72 1.60
CA PHE A 182 -15.66 2.22 1.48
C PHE A 182 -16.39 1.43 0.41
N ASP A 183 -17.56 0.91 0.77
CA ASP A 183 -18.39 0.14 -0.17
C ASP A 183 -19.18 1.05 -1.11
N TRP A 184 -19.50 2.28 -0.68
CA TRP A 184 -20.32 3.27 -1.37
C TRP A 184 -21.80 2.87 -1.48
N THR A 185 -22.07 1.65 -1.92
CA THR A 185 -23.38 0.99 -1.90
C THR A 185 -23.30 -0.22 -0.96
N CYS A 186 -24.32 -0.47 -0.17
CA CYS A 186 -24.34 -1.59 0.75
C CYS A 186 -24.13 -2.92 -0.01
N PRO A 187 -23.14 -3.75 0.36
CA PRO A 187 -22.92 -5.04 -0.29
C PRO A 187 -24.12 -5.99 -0.13
N ASP A 188 -24.42 -6.74 -1.19
CA ASP A 188 -25.57 -7.66 -1.21
C ASP A 188 -25.53 -8.71 -0.08
N ASP A 189 -24.34 -9.18 0.28
CA ASP A 189 -24.13 -10.16 1.36
C ASP A 189 -24.39 -9.60 2.76
N LEU A 190 -24.43 -8.28 2.92
CA LEU A 190 -24.77 -7.58 4.16
C LEU A 190 -26.18 -6.97 4.13
N ALA A 191 -26.77 -6.79 2.96
CA ALA A 191 -27.98 -6.00 2.79
C ALA A 191 -29.15 -6.46 3.68
N ASP A 192 -29.34 -7.77 3.84
CA ASP A 192 -30.41 -8.37 4.65
C ASP A 192 -29.99 -8.65 6.11
N GLU A 193 -28.75 -8.33 6.48
CA GLU A 193 -28.25 -8.59 7.83
C GLU A 193 -28.64 -7.45 8.79
N HIS A 194 -29.13 -7.85 9.99
CA HIS A 194 -29.42 -6.92 11.08
C HIS A 194 -28.15 -6.60 11.90
N PRO A 195 -27.77 -5.33 12.05
CA PRO A 195 -26.64 -4.93 12.88
C PRO A 195 -26.80 -5.35 14.36
N LEU A 196 -25.68 -5.75 14.97
CA LEU A 196 -25.59 -5.98 16.43
C LEU A 196 -24.79 -4.82 17.04
N ILE A 197 -25.46 -3.94 17.80
CA ILE A 197 -24.87 -2.73 18.39
C ILE A 197 -25.09 -2.75 19.91
N GLY A 198 -23.99 -2.69 20.66
CA GLY A 198 -24.05 -2.65 22.12
C GLY A 198 -24.78 -3.83 22.76
N ASP A 199 -24.60 -5.04 22.23
CA ASP A 199 -25.25 -6.30 22.60
C ASP A 199 -26.75 -6.41 22.20
N GLU A 200 -27.28 -5.47 21.40
CA GLU A 200 -28.66 -5.50 20.94
C GLU A 200 -28.73 -5.61 19.42
N VAL A 201 -29.52 -6.55 18.90
CA VAL A 201 -29.84 -6.64 17.47
C VAL A 201 -30.89 -5.57 17.17
N VAL A 202 -30.57 -4.69 16.21
CA VAL A 202 -31.49 -3.61 15.82
C VAL A 202 -32.57 -4.13 14.85
N ASP A 203 -33.66 -3.37 14.69
CA ASP A 203 -34.82 -3.75 13.90
C ASP A 203 -34.73 -3.41 12.41
N PHE A 204 -33.65 -2.78 11.99
CA PHE A 204 -33.36 -2.47 10.60
C PHE A 204 -32.16 -3.26 10.08
N THR A 205 -32.00 -3.35 8.75
CA THR A 205 -30.88 -4.03 8.10
C THR A 205 -29.84 -3.06 7.58
N TYR A 206 -28.62 -3.56 7.22
CA TYR A 206 -27.59 -2.71 6.60
C TYR A 206 -28.06 -2.11 5.26
N GLY A 207 -28.84 -2.85 4.46
CA GLY A 207 -29.37 -2.36 3.19
C GLY A 207 -30.31 -1.14 3.29
N GLU A 208 -30.90 -0.91 4.48
CA GLU A 208 -31.77 0.24 4.74
C GLU A 208 -30.99 1.51 5.14
N LEU A 209 -29.64 1.46 5.18
CA LEU A 209 -28.79 2.52 5.74
C LEU A 209 -28.04 3.37 4.69
N GLN A 210 -28.48 3.33 3.43
CA GLN A 210 -27.75 4.05 2.36
C GLN A 210 -27.65 5.57 2.63
N TRP A 211 -28.66 6.17 3.25
CA TRP A 211 -28.61 7.58 3.63
C TRP A 211 -27.52 7.88 4.66
N GLU A 212 -27.38 7.04 5.67
CA GLU A 212 -26.36 7.18 6.69
C GLU A 212 -24.97 6.90 6.14
N MET A 213 -24.81 5.93 5.23
CA MET A 213 -23.57 5.72 4.48
C MET A 213 -23.18 6.97 3.68
N ASN A 214 -24.14 7.63 3.03
CA ASN A 214 -23.91 8.86 2.28
C ASN A 214 -23.42 10.00 3.19
N LEU A 215 -23.97 10.14 4.41
CA LEU A 215 -23.50 11.13 5.38
C LEU A 215 -22.05 10.87 5.81
N ILE A 216 -21.70 9.60 6.09
CA ILE A 216 -20.34 9.20 6.45
C ILE A 216 -19.36 9.50 5.31
N ASN A 217 -19.69 9.08 4.09
CA ASN A 217 -18.85 9.34 2.91
C ASN A 217 -18.64 10.84 2.68
N ARG A 218 -19.71 11.65 2.74
CA ARG A 218 -19.64 13.09 2.58
C ARG A 218 -18.76 13.74 3.64
N ALA A 219 -18.95 13.38 4.92
CA ALA A 219 -18.18 13.92 6.04
C ALA A 219 -16.69 13.53 5.91
N PHE A 220 -16.39 12.29 5.55
CA PHE A 220 -15.04 11.83 5.32
C PHE A 220 -14.35 12.61 4.19
N ILE A 221 -15.02 12.77 3.04
CA ILE A 221 -14.52 13.53 1.89
C ILE A 221 -14.27 14.99 2.26
N GLU A 222 -15.18 15.62 3.01
CA GLU A 222 -15.05 17.01 3.45
C GLU A 222 -13.81 17.20 4.32
N VAL A 223 -13.64 16.37 5.36
CA VAL A 223 -12.50 16.46 6.29
C VAL A 223 -11.18 16.20 5.57
N MET A 224 -11.11 15.17 4.73
CA MET A 224 -9.90 14.85 3.95
C MET A 224 -9.56 15.95 2.94
N THR A 225 -10.55 16.61 2.35
CA THR A 225 -10.36 17.73 1.42
C THR A 225 -9.93 19.02 2.14
N GLY A 226 -10.40 19.22 3.38
CA GLY A 226 -10.03 20.36 4.21
C GLY A 226 -8.57 20.32 4.68
N GLY A 227 -8.07 19.13 4.96
CA GLY A 227 -6.72 18.95 5.52
C GLY A 227 -6.60 19.38 6.98
N ASP A 228 -5.36 19.52 7.45
CA ASP A 228 -5.05 20.00 8.80
C ASP A 228 -5.20 21.56 8.92
N ALA A 229 -4.92 22.08 10.11
CA ALA A 229 -5.02 23.53 10.38
C ALA A 229 -4.10 24.40 9.50
N ASP A 230 -3.06 23.83 8.93
CA ASP A 230 -2.12 24.49 8.00
C ASP A 230 -2.45 24.21 6.54
N GLY A 231 -3.53 23.47 6.26
CA GLY A 231 -3.95 23.06 4.92
C GLY A 231 -3.12 21.92 4.31
N ARG A 232 -2.39 21.16 5.13
CA ARG A 232 -1.71 19.94 4.70
C ARG A 232 -2.69 18.79 4.61
N VAL A 233 -2.51 17.95 3.62
CA VAL A 233 -3.34 16.74 3.47
C VAL A 233 -3.05 15.74 4.59
N PHE A 234 -4.09 15.08 5.06
CA PHE A 234 -3.94 13.92 5.93
C PHE A 234 -3.39 12.74 5.12
N THR A 235 -2.34 12.11 5.64
CA THR A 235 -1.73 10.95 4.98
C THR A 235 -2.56 9.69 5.18
N PHE A 236 -3.21 9.57 6.34
CA PHE A 236 -4.00 8.42 6.77
C PHE A 236 -5.39 8.86 7.24
N PRO A 237 -6.38 7.93 7.19
CA PRO A 237 -6.33 6.63 6.53
C PRO A 237 -6.27 6.80 5.01
N ILE A 238 -5.67 5.81 4.32
CA ILE A 238 -5.75 5.72 2.85
C ILE A 238 -7.15 5.24 2.51
N PRO A 239 -7.96 6.02 1.78
CA PRO A 239 -9.29 5.58 1.39
C PRO A 239 -9.24 4.73 0.14
N THR A 240 -9.91 3.58 0.16
CA THR A 240 -10.16 2.75 -1.01
C THR A 240 -11.66 2.69 -1.27
N TYR A 241 -12.07 3.02 -2.48
CA TYR A 241 -13.46 2.90 -2.93
C TYR A 241 -13.63 1.68 -3.81
N ASN A 242 -14.61 0.83 -3.47
CA ASN A 242 -15.02 -0.29 -4.29
C ASN A 242 -15.87 0.20 -5.44
N ILE A 243 -15.37 0.10 -6.67
CA ILE A 243 -16.11 0.51 -7.87
C ILE A 243 -16.73 -0.74 -8.49
N THR A 244 -17.97 -1.00 -8.10
CA THR A 244 -18.80 -2.13 -8.51
C THR A 244 -19.64 -1.78 -9.74
N PRO A 245 -20.24 -2.78 -10.44
CA PRO A 245 -21.10 -2.50 -11.58
C PRO A 245 -22.32 -1.62 -11.28
N ASP A 246 -22.76 -1.59 -10.03
CA ASP A 246 -23.87 -0.78 -9.51
C ASP A 246 -23.44 0.55 -8.89
N PHE A 247 -22.14 0.91 -9.00
CA PHE A 247 -21.65 2.20 -8.52
C PHE A 247 -22.40 3.35 -9.21
N ASP A 248 -23.08 4.17 -8.40
CA ASP A 248 -23.87 5.31 -8.91
C ASP A 248 -22.95 6.50 -9.24
N TRP A 249 -22.58 6.60 -10.51
CA TRP A 249 -21.73 7.67 -11.05
C TRP A 249 -22.37 9.07 -11.02
N GLU A 250 -23.65 9.17 -10.81
CA GLU A 250 -24.42 10.43 -10.71
C GLU A 250 -24.96 10.65 -9.29
N GLY A 251 -24.49 9.87 -8.32
CA GLY A 251 -24.92 9.91 -6.93
C GLY A 251 -24.53 11.19 -6.21
N GLU A 252 -25.18 11.45 -5.08
CA GLU A 252 -25.10 12.69 -4.30
C GLU A 252 -23.67 13.15 -3.96
N ASN A 253 -22.75 12.21 -3.65
CA ASN A 253 -21.40 12.52 -3.18
C ASN A 253 -20.32 12.35 -4.26
N VAL A 254 -20.69 11.96 -5.47
CA VAL A 254 -19.73 11.65 -6.56
C VAL A 254 -18.92 12.88 -6.94
N ASP A 255 -19.57 14.02 -7.09
CA ASP A 255 -18.88 15.27 -7.44
C ASP A 255 -17.83 15.63 -6.37
N ALA A 256 -18.18 15.52 -5.09
CA ALA A 256 -17.25 15.80 -3.98
C ALA A 256 -16.07 14.81 -3.96
N LEU A 257 -16.32 13.51 -4.21
CA LEU A 257 -15.28 12.49 -4.30
C LEU A 257 -14.29 12.80 -5.42
N PHE A 258 -14.79 13.16 -6.61
CA PHE A 258 -13.91 13.44 -7.74
C PHE A 258 -13.28 14.83 -7.70
N ASP A 259 -13.89 15.82 -7.05
CA ASP A 259 -13.24 17.11 -6.75
C ASP A 259 -12.05 16.93 -5.79
N MET A 260 -12.20 16.10 -4.73
CA MET A 260 -11.12 15.72 -3.84
C MET A 260 -10.02 14.95 -4.60
N THR A 261 -10.42 14.03 -5.48
CA THR A 261 -9.47 13.24 -6.29
C THR A 261 -8.71 14.12 -7.27
N ALA A 262 -9.39 15.02 -7.97
CA ALA A 262 -8.78 15.96 -8.90
C ALA A 262 -7.75 16.89 -8.21
N LYS A 263 -8.05 17.31 -6.98
CA LYS A 263 -7.20 18.23 -6.21
C LYS A 263 -6.03 17.55 -5.54
N TYR A 264 -6.27 16.45 -4.84
CA TYR A 264 -5.28 15.80 -3.97
C TYR A 264 -4.97 14.35 -4.35
N GLY A 265 -5.88 13.68 -5.09
CA GLY A 265 -5.70 12.29 -5.50
C GLY A 265 -5.65 11.30 -4.33
N LEU A 266 -6.36 11.56 -3.23
CA LEU A 266 -6.30 10.73 -2.02
C LEU A 266 -6.85 9.32 -2.22
N PRO A 267 -7.99 9.12 -2.96
CA PRO A 267 -8.59 7.80 -3.11
C PRO A 267 -7.78 6.84 -3.96
N TYR A 268 -7.93 5.57 -3.62
CA TYR A 268 -7.71 4.44 -4.50
C TYR A 268 -9.05 3.93 -5.01
N PHE A 269 -9.06 3.43 -6.25
CA PHE A 269 -10.23 2.86 -6.89
C PHE A 269 -9.97 1.40 -7.21
N GLN A 270 -10.74 0.51 -6.56
CA GLN A 270 -10.69 -0.93 -6.78
C GLN A 270 -11.67 -1.30 -7.88
N ASN A 271 -11.20 -1.98 -8.92
CA ASN A 271 -11.97 -2.27 -10.11
C ASN A 271 -12.74 -3.61 -9.98
N PHE A 272 -14.05 -3.53 -9.86
CA PHE A 272 -14.95 -4.68 -9.95
C PHE A 272 -15.84 -4.63 -11.21
N ILE A 273 -15.68 -3.62 -12.07
CA ILE A 273 -16.44 -3.49 -13.32
C ILE A 273 -15.84 -4.37 -14.41
N ASN A 274 -14.54 -4.22 -14.67
CA ASN A 274 -13.82 -4.93 -15.73
C ASN A 274 -12.59 -5.60 -15.14
N SER A 275 -12.82 -6.59 -14.29
CA SER A 275 -11.76 -7.42 -13.72
C SER A 275 -12.29 -8.80 -13.40
N ASP A 276 -11.39 -9.75 -13.18
CA ASP A 276 -11.76 -11.10 -12.73
C ASP A 276 -11.98 -11.17 -11.21
N LEU A 277 -12.07 -10.00 -10.54
CA LEU A 277 -12.24 -9.87 -9.10
C LEU A 277 -13.74 -9.93 -8.74
N ASP A 278 -14.04 -10.69 -7.70
CA ASP A 278 -15.38 -10.78 -7.13
C ASP A 278 -15.45 -9.90 -5.86
N PRO A 279 -16.34 -8.88 -5.81
CA PRO A 279 -16.44 -7.99 -4.66
C PRO A 279 -16.76 -8.72 -3.34
N HIS A 280 -17.43 -9.90 -3.39
CA HIS A 280 -17.69 -10.71 -2.21
C HIS A 280 -16.47 -11.50 -1.73
N MET A 281 -15.48 -11.73 -2.61
CA MET A 281 -14.32 -12.57 -2.35
C MET A 281 -13.04 -11.78 -2.07
N ILE A 282 -13.05 -10.48 -2.31
CA ILE A 282 -11.85 -9.65 -2.20
C ILE A 282 -12.10 -8.50 -1.25
N ARG A 283 -11.24 -8.37 -0.26
CA ARG A 283 -11.16 -7.20 0.59
C ARG A 283 -9.80 -6.55 0.44
N SER A 284 -9.78 -5.26 0.24
CA SER A 284 -8.53 -4.50 0.24
C SER A 284 -8.00 -4.40 1.66
N MET A 285 -6.72 -4.75 1.84
CA MET A 285 -6.13 -4.86 3.19
C MET A 285 -5.13 -3.78 3.50
N CYS A 286 -4.55 -3.20 2.51
CA CYS A 286 -3.63 -2.08 2.59
C CYS A 286 -3.47 -1.53 1.18
N CYS A 287 -2.62 -0.53 1.00
CA CYS A 287 -2.53 0.23 -0.24
C CYS A 287 -2.40 -0.61 -1.54
N ARG A 288 -2.35 -1.95 -1.47
CA ARG A 288 -2.25 -2.84 -2.66
C ARG A 288 -2.62 -4.29 -2.41
N LEU A 289 -2.55 -4.76 -1.16
CA LEU A 289 -2.77 -6.19 -0.88
C LEU A 289 -4.23 -6.52 -1.17
N GLN A 290 -4.44 -7.33 -2.17
CA GLN A 290 -5.72 -7.93 -2.52
C GLN A 290 -5.67 -9.40 -2.09
N LEU A 291 -6.67 -9.83 -1.36
CA LEU A 291 -6.76 -11.20 -0.89
C LEU A 291 -7.85 -11.91 -1.67
N ASP A 292 -7.44 -12.81 -2.54
CA ASP A 292 -8.36 -13.69 -3.25
C ASP A 292 -8.74 -14.87 -2.34
N LEU A 293 -9.96 -14.85 -1.85
CA LEU A 293 -10.45 -15.86 -0.91
C LEU A 293 -10.92 -17.16 -1.55
N ARG A 294 -10.92 -17.28 -2.87
CA ARG A 294 -11.33 -18.51 -3.56
C ARG A 294 -10.58 -19.73 -3.02
N GLU A 295 -9.32 -19.56 -2.65
CA GLU A 295 -8.52 -20.62 -2.03
C GLU A 295 -8.91 -20.90 -0.57
N LEU A 296 -9.29 -19.88 0.20
CA LEU A 296 -9.80 -20.05 1.57
C LEU A 296 -11.13 -20.81 1.59
N LEU A 297 -12.04 -20.51 0.68
CA LEU A 297 -13.32 -21.21 0.55
C LEU A 297 -13.14 -22.68 0.19
N LYS A 298 -12.19 -23.03 -0.67
CA LYS A 298 -11.87 -24.43 -1.01
C LYS A 298 -11.42 -25.23 0.21
N ARG A 299 -10.80 -24.60 1.20
CA ARG A 299 -10.32 -25.24 2.44
C ARG A 299 -11.38 -25.43 3.52
N GLY A 300 -12.63 -25.05 3.25
CA GLY A 300 -13.75 -25.19 4.21
C GLY A 300 -13.74 -24.18 5.36
N ASN A 301 -12.82 -23.21 5.37
CA ASN A 301 -12.78 -22.16 6.38
C ASN A 301 -13.73 -20.98 6.06
N GLY A 302 -14.48 -21.07 4.95
CA GLY A 302 -15.34 -20.01 4.42
C GLY A 302 -16.74 -19.93 5.01
N LEU A 303 -17.02 -20.56 6.13
CA LEU A 303 -18.39 -20.59 6.70
C LEU A 303 -18.75 -19.38 7.56
N PHE A 304 -17.78 -18.48 7.82
CA PHE A 304 -18.02 -17.24 8.56
C PHE A 304 -17.46 -16.07 7.79
N GLY A 305 -18.24 -15.64 6.80
CA GLY A 305 -18.26 -14.37 6.10
C GLY A 305 -16.99 -13.54 6.16
N SER A 306 -16.61 -13.05 5.01
CA SER A 306 -15.63 -12.00 4.82
C SER A 306 -14.14 -12.39 4.93
N ALA A 307 -13.43 -11.87 4.02
CA ALA A 307 -11.98 -11.72 3.92
C ALA A 307 -11.33 -10.99 5.10
N GLU A 308 -12.04 -10.78 6.15
CA GLU A 308 -11.57 -10.23 7.41
C GLU A 308 -10.69 -11.24 8.14
N LEU A 309 -9.80 -10.77 9.01
CA LEU A 309 -8.87 -11.59 9.79
C LEU A 309 -7.81 -12.32 8.93
N THR A 310 -7.42 -11.71 7.84
CA THR A 310 -6.33 -12.18 6.99
C THR A 310 -5.27 -11.08 6.83
N GLY A 311 -4.14 -11.40 6.22
CA GLY A 311 -3.06 -10.46 5.98
C GLY A 311 -1.87 -11.11 5.30
N SER A 312 -0.70 -10.55 5.49
CA SER A 312 0.56 -11.14 5.07
C SER A 312 1.48 -11.33 6.27
N ILE A 313 2.01 -12.53 6.44
CA ILE A 313 2.98 -12.81 7.50
C ILE A 313 4.33 -12.13 7.21
N GLY A 314 4.66 -11.95 5.95
CA GLY A 314 5.90 -11.34 5.50
C GLY A 314 6.02 -11.30 4.00
N VAL A 315 6.93 -10.46 3.53
CA VAL A 315 7.24 -10.29 2.11
C VAL A 315 8.72 -10.54 1.87
N VAL A 316 9.03 -11.25 0.80
CA VAL A 316 10.39 -11.37 0.26
C VAL A 316 10.37 -10.93 -1.20
N THR A 317 11.13 -9.89 -1.52
CA THR A 317 11.19 -9.32 -2.86
C THR A 317 12.48 -9.75 -3.57
N LEU A 318 12.35 -10.34 -4.76
CA LEU A 318 13.46 -10.78 -5.60
C LEU A 318 14.09 -9.60 -6.35
N ASN A 319 15.42 -9.61 -6.47
CA ASN A 319 16.17 -8.66 -7.29
C ASN A 319 16.26 -9.16 -8.74
N MET A 320 15.26 -8.81 -9.54
CA MET A 320 15.17 -9.27 -10.94
C MET A 320 16.26 -8.64 -11.82
N ALA A 321 16.63 -7.39 -11.56
CA ALA A 321 17.69 -6.70 -12.31
C ALA A 321 19.03 -7.46 -12.26
N ARG A 322 19.40 -7.96 -11.08
CA ARG A 322 20.60 -8.80 -10.88
C ARG A 322 20.49 -10.11 -11.64
N LEU A 323 19.33 -10.75 -11.62
CA LEU A 323 19.11 -11.99 -12.37
C LEU A 323 19.31 -11.77 -13.87
N GLY A 324 18.75 -10.70 -14.42
CA GLY A 324 18.99 -10.33 -15.81
C GLY A 324 20.46 -10.11 -16.15
N TYR A 325 21.19 -9.47 -15.24
CA TYR A 325 22.63 -9.23 -15.42
C TYR A 325 23.47 -10.50 -15.39
N LEU A 326 23.21 -11.39 -14.44
CA LEU A 326 24.00 -12.62 -14.26
C LEU A 326 23.74 -13.66 -15.35
N TYR A 327 22.54 -13.64 -15.94
CA TYR A 327 22.09 -14.62 -16.93
C TYR A 327 21.77 -13.98 -18.28
N LYS A 328 22.66 -13.09 -18.76
CA LYS A 328 22.51 -12.42 -20.07
C LYS A 328 22.28 -13.44 -21.19
N GLY A 329 21.12 -13.37 -21.85
CA GLY A 329 20.74 -14.25 -22.95
C GLY A 329 20.43 -15.70 -22.57
N ASP A 330 20.43 -16.05 -21.28
CA ASP A 330 20.15 -17.40 -20.76
C ASP A 330 18.89 -17.38 -19.87
N GLU A 331 17.71 -17.48 -20.49
CA GLU A 331 16.42 -17.45 -19.77
C GLU A 331 16.25 -18.72 -18.90
N GLU A 332 16.75 -19.88 -19.34
CA GLU A 332 16.65 -21.12 -18.55
C GLU A 332 17.47 -21.01 -17.26
N GLY A 333 18.70 -20.52 -17.34
CA GLY A 333 19.54 -20.26 -16.17
C GLY A 333 18.96 -19.22 -15.22
N LEU A 334 18.35 -18.15 -15.77
CA LEU A 334 17.66 -17.13 -14.98
C LEU A 334 16.50 -17.73 -14.18
N VAL A 335 15.65 -18.51 -14.83
CA VAL A 335 14.50 -19.16 -14.19
C VAL A 335 14.94 -20.17 -13.14
N ALA A 336 15.96 -21.01 -13.44
CA ALA A 336 16.50 -21.96 -12.47
C ALA A 336 17.03 -21.27 -11.20
N ARG A 337 17.77 -20.16 -11.36
CA ARG A 337 18.26 -19.39 -10.21
C ARG A 337 17.12 -18.70 -9.45
N MET A 338 16.14 -18.19 -10.15
CA MET A 338 14.96 -17.59 -9.54
C MET A 338 14.19 -18.62 -8.70
N ASP A 339 14.04 -19.84 -9.16
CA ASP A 339 13.40 -20.93 -8.39
C ASP A 339 14.16 -21.26 -7.11
N GLU A 340 15.50 -21.29 -7.14
CA GLU A 340 16.31 -21.45 -5.93
C GLU A 340 16.05 -20.34 -4.91
N LEU A 341 15.95 -19.08 -5.38
CA LEU A 341 15.69 -17.93 -4.52
C LEU A 341 14.26 -17.95 -3.96
N ILE A 342 13.28 -18.39 -4.75
CA ILE A 342 11.88 -18.57 -4.31
C ILE A 342 11.81 -19.64 -3.22
N ASP A 343 12.53 -20.76 -3.36
CA ASP A 343 12.56 -21.81 -2.35
C ASP A 343 13.16 -21.32 -1.02
N LEU A 344 14.23 -20.52 -1.07
CA LEU A 344 14.80 -19.91 0.13
C LEU A 344 13.87 -18.85 0.75
N ALA A 345 13.22 -18.05 -0.08
CA ALA A 345 12.23 -17.07 0.34
C ALA A 345 11.05 -17.76 1.03
N SER A 346 10.52 -18.83 0.44
CA SER A 346 9.46 -19.64 1.02
C SER A 346 9.86 -20.20 2.40
N LYS A 347 11.05 -20.82 2.50
CA LYS A 347 11.57 -21.30 3.80
C LYS A 347 11.65 -20.18 4.83
N SER A 348 12.08 -18.99 4.45
CA SER A 348 12.16 -17.85 5.37
C SER A 348 10.77 -17.43 5.89
N LEU A 349 9.76 -17.45 5.03
CA LEU A 349 8.39 -17.09 5.38
C LEU A 349 7.72 -18.15 6.29
N GLU A 350 7.98 -19.44 6.05
CA GLU A 350 7.51 -20.50 6.93
C GLU A 350 8.16 -20.42 8.32
N ILE A 351 9.47 -20.22 8.39
CA ILE A 351 10.17 -19.99 9.66
C ILE A 351 9.63 -18.75 10.38
N LYS A 352 9.35 -17.67 9.65
CA LYS A 352 8.74 -16.45 10.20
C LYS A 352 7.37 -16.74 10.79
N ARG A 353 6.52 -17.47 10.06
CA ARG A 353 5.17 -17.86 10.50
C ARG A 353 5.22 -18.65 11.80
N GLU A 354 6.02 -19.71 11.84
CA GLU A 354 6.19 -20.55 13.03
C GLU A 354 6.72 -19.76 14.23
N THR A 355 7.70 -18.88 13.99
CA THR A 355 8.31 -18.06 15.04
C THR A 355 7.31 -17.08 15.63
N ILE A 356 6.59 -16.34 14.79
CA ILE A 356 5.59 -15.36 15.26
C ILE A 356 4.42 -16.06 15.94
N GLN A 357 3.91 -17.17 15.39
CA GLN A 357 2.82 -17.94 16.02
C GLN A 357 3.25 -18.46 17.40
N CYS A 358 4.44 -19.03 17.51
CA CYS A 358 4.99 -19.51 18.77
C CYS A 358 5.03 -18.40 19.84
N HIS A 359 5.52 -17.21 19.46
CA HIS A 359 5.59 -16.08 20.41
C HIS A 359 4.21 -15.46 20.69
N MET A 360 3.30 -15.50 19.74
CA MET A 360 1.89 -15.10 19.97
C MET A 360 1.24 -16.00 21.02
N ASP A 361 1.43 -17.32 20.92
CA ASP A 361 0.91 -18.29 21.89
C ASP A 361 1.54 -18.12 23.29
N HIS A 362 2.77 -17.59 23.35
CA HIS A 362 3.45 -17.28 24.61
C HIS A 362 3.18 -15.85 25.12
N GLY A 363 2.29 -15.10 24.47
CA GLY A 363 1.79 -13.81 24.96
C GLY A 363 2.62 -12.58 24.57
N LEU A 364 3.54 -12.69 23.60
CA LEU A 364 4.30 -11.53 23.09
C LEU A 364 3.41 -10.60 22.24
N PHE A 365 2.35 -11.15 21.63
CA PHE A 365 1.38 -10.45 20.77
C PHE A 365 -0.04 -10.59 21.33
N PRO A 366 -0.35 -9.97 22.49
CA PRO A 366 -1.58 -10.26 23.21
C PRO A 366 -2.85 -9.83 22.47
N TYR A 367 -2.80 -8.71 21.74
CA TYR A 367 -3.94 -8.23 20.97
C TYR A 367 -4.12 -9.00 19.66
N SER A 368 -3.03 -9.31 18.95
CA SER A 368 -3.08 -10.19 17.76
C SER A 368 -3.61 -11.57 18.12
N HIS A 369 -3.16 -12.15 19.23
CA HIS A 369 -3.71 -13.42 19.74
C HIS A 369 -5.20 -13.33 20.02
N ARG A 370 -5.65 -12.24 20.65
CA ARG A 370 -7.08 -12.03 20.97
C ARG A 370 -7.95 -11.91 19.73
N TYR A 371 -7.51 -11.16 18.71
CA TYR A 371 -8.36 -10.82 17.56
C TYR A 371 -8.15 -11.71 16.34
N LEU A 372 -7.00 -12.32 16.16
CA LEU A 372 -6.71 -13.27 15.07
C LEU A 372 -6.76 -14.74 15.54
N GLY A 373 -6.17 -15.04 16.70
CA GLY A 373 -6.02 -16.38 17.23
C GLY A 373 -4.94 -17.20 16.52
N THR A 374 -4.97 -17.26 15.20
CA THR A 374 -4.02 -18.01 14.36
C THR A 374 -3.55 -17.17 13.18
N LEU A 375 -2.38 -17.52 12.64
CA LEU A 375 -1.80 -16.94 11.42
C LEU A 375 -2.03 -17.82 10.17
N ASP A 376 -2.83 -18.89 10.28
CA ASP A 376 -3.08 -19.85 9.18
C ASP A 376 -3.72 -19.18 7.96
N ASN A 377 -4.50 -18.11 8.19
CA ASN A 377 -5.16 -17.34 7.14
C ASN A 377 -4.29 -16.19 6.58
N HIS A 378 -3.02 -16.09 6.97
CA HIS A 378 -2.12 -15.05 6.46
C HIS A 378 -1.29 -15.58 5.29
N PHE A 379 -1.12 -14.75 4.27
CA PHE A 379 -0.34 -15.08 3.09
C PHE A 379 1.16 -15.01 3.37
N SER A 380 1.91 -15.92 2.78
CA SER A 380 3.34 -15.80 2.54
C SER A 380 3.52 -15.11 1.18
N THR A 381 4.12 -13.91 1.17
CA THR A 381 4.14 -13.05 -0.01
C THR A 381 5.51 -13.05 -0.67
N ILE A 382 5.54 -13.32 -1.97
CA ILE A 382 6.72 -13.14 -2.83
C ILE A 382 6.50 -11.89 -3.68
N GLY A 383 7.50 -11.04 -3.78
CA GLY A 383 7.52 -9.86 -4.62
C GLY A 383 8.63 -9.91 -5.65
N VAL A 384 8.52 -9.08 -6.68
CA VAL A 384 9.56 -8.86 -7.69
C VAL A 384 9.85 -7.38 -7.82
N ASN A 385 11.11 -7.02 -8.13
CA ASN A 385 11.53 -5.64 -8.33
C ASN A 385 12.56 -5.53 -9.42
N GLY A 386 12.49 -4.48 -10.26
CA GLY A 386 13.44 -4.22 -11.31
C GLY A 386 13.25 -5.09 -12.55
N MET A 387 12.01 -5.39 -12.94
CA MET A 387 11.78 -6.21 -14.14
C MET A 387 12.14 -5.47 -15.42
N ASN A 388 12.00 -4.15 -15.48
CA ASN A 388 12.50 -3.38 -16.61
C ASN A 388 14.03 -3.51 -16.74
N GLU A 389 14.76 -3.34 -15.65
CA GLU A 389 16.21 -3.47 -15.64
C GLU A 389 16.65 -4.93 -15.80
N MET A 390 15.83 -5.90 -15.43
CA MET A 390 16.07 -7.32 -15.77
C MET A 390 16.12 -7.50 -17.28
N VAL A 391 15.12 -7.03 -18.00
CA VAL A 391 15.06 -7.12 -19.46
C VAL A 391 16.24 -6.40 -20.13
N ARG A 392 16.55 -5.19 -19.70
CA ARG A 392 17.68 -4.41 -20.22
C ARG A 392 19.02 -5.10 -20.01
N ASN A 393 19.27 -5.59 -18.79
CA ASN A 393 20.51 -6.32 -18.48
C ASN A 393 20.59 -7.66 -19.21
N PHE A 394 19.48 -8.39 -19.32
CA PHE A 394 19.39 -9.66 -20.02
C PHE A 394 19.70 -9.52 -21.52
N SER A 395 19.20 -8.45 -22.12
CA SER A 395 19.37 -8.17 -23.55
C SER A 395 20.63 -7.37 -23.91
N ASP A 396 21.48 -7.06 -22.94
CA ASP A 396 22.61 -6.13 -23.10
C ASP A 396 22.18 -4.75 -23.64
N ASP A 397 21.08 -4.23 -23.10
CA ASP A 397 20.41 -2.97 -23.45
C ASP A 397 19.83 -2.89 -24.87
N ALA A 398 19.61 -4.05 -25.51
CA ALA A 398 19.05 -4.09 -26.86
C ALA A 398 17.54 -3.80 -26.90
N TYR A 399 16.85 -4.02 -25.78
CA TYR A 399 15.43 -3.72 -25.58
C TYR A 399 15.08 -3.69 -24.10
N ASP A 400 13.97 -3.08 -23.77
CA ASP A 400 13.44 -2.95 -22.42
C ASP A 400 12.02 -3.56 -22.28
N LEU A 401 11.34 -3.33 -21.18
CA LEU A 401 10.00 -3.84 -20.90
C LEU A 401 8.93 -3.32 -21.89
N THR A 402 9.14 -2.16 -22.52
CA THR A 402 8.19 -1.55 -23.45
C THR A 402 8.28 -2.15 -24.87
N ASP A 403 9.36 -2.86 -25.17
CA ASP A 403 9.49 -3.65 -26.41
C ASP A 403 8.69 -4.96 -26.28
N PRO A 404 7.97 -5.43 -27.34
CA PRO A 404 7.22 -6.68 -27.28
C PRO A 404 8.00 -7.90 -26.79
N ARG A 405 9.31 -8.00 -27.10
CA ARG A 405 10.17 -9.10 -26.63
C ARG A 405 10.38 -9.06 -25.12
N GLY A 406 10.60 -7.85 -24.59
CA GLY A 406 10.75 -7.62 -23.15
C GLY A 406 9.44 -7.83 -22.39
N PHE A 407 8.34 -7.33 -22.95
CA PHE A 407 7.00 -7.56 -22.43
C PHE A 407 6.66 -9.04 -22.33
N ASP A 408 6.83 -9.80 -23.44
CA ASP A 408 6.55 -11.24 -23.46
C ASP A 408 7.43 -12.01 -22.46
N MET A 409 8.69 -11.60 -22.29
CA MET A 409 9.57 -12.18 -21.27
C MET A 409 9.02 -11.91 -19.86
N CYS A 410 8.61 -10.69 -19.56
CA CYS A 410 8.02 -10.35 -18.26
C CYS A 410 6.74 -11.17 -18.00
N VAL A 411 5.88 -11.34 -18.99
CA VAL A 411 4.67 -12.18 -18.88
C VAL A 411 5.03 -13.61 -18.53
N ARG A 412 5.98 -14.24 -19.25
CA ARG A 412 6.41 -15.61 -18.97
C ARG A 412 7.00 -15.76 -17.56
N ILE A 413 7.83 -14.82 -17.14
CA ILE A 413 8.44 -14.83 -15.79
C ILE A 413 7.37 -14.72 -14.71
N LEU A 414 6.42 -13.78 -14.83
CA LEU A 414 5.34 -13.64 -13.85
C LEU A 414 4.40 -14.84 -13.81
N ASP A 415 4.09 -15.45 -14.96
CA ASP A 415 3.30 -16.68 -15.01
C ASP A 415 4.03 -17.84 -14.32
N HIS A 416 5.34 -17.97 -14.56
CA HIS A 416 6.16 -18.98 -13.88
C HIS A 416 6.15 -18.78 -12.34
N VAL A 417 6.34 -17.54 -11.86
CA VAL A 417 6.28 -17.25 -10.41
C VAL A 417 4.89 -17.60 -9.86
N ARG A 418 3.81 -17.31 -10.57
CA ARG A 418 2.44 -17.70 -10.14
C ARG A 418 2.29 -19.21 -10.02
N GLU A 419 2.80 -19.98 -10.97
CA GLU A 419 2.81 -21.45 -10.91
C GLU A 419 3.59 -21.94 -9.69
N ARG A 420 4.73 -21.31 -9.38
CA ARG A 420 5.50 -21.60 -8.17
C ARG A 420 4.70 -21.33 -6.90
N MET A 421 3.91 -20.22 -6.84
CA MET A 421 3.04 -19.96 -5.68
C MET A 421 2.03 -21.08 -5.46
N VAL A 422 1.41 -21.60 -6.52
CA VAL A 422 0.48 -22.73 -6.43
C VAL A 422 1.18 -23.99 -5.90
N GLN A 423 2.37 -24.32 -6.43
CA GLN A 423 3.16 -25.46 -5.96
C GLN A 423 3.55 -25.34 -4.48
N LEU A 424 3.94 -24.14 -4.03
CA LEU A 424 4.27 -23.88 -2.63
C LEU A 424 3.05 -24.02 -1.73
N GLN A 425 1.88 -23.55 -2.16
CA GLN A 425 0.62 -23.76 -1.42
C GLN A 425 0.29 -25.23 -1.25
N GLU A 426 0.46 -26.04 -2.31
CA GLU A 426 0.24 -27.48 -2.25
C GLU A 426 1.24 -28.20 -1.33
N ALA A 427 2.50 -27.77 -1.35
CA ALA A 427 3.57 -28.38 -0.57
C ALA A 427 3.51 -28.04 0.93
N THR A 428 3.18 -26.80 1.29
CA THR A 428 3.21 -26.30 2.67
C THR A 428 1.84 -26.37 3.36
N GLY A 429 0.76 -26.34 2.60
CA GLY A 429 -0.58 -26.17 3.14
C GLY A 429 -0.92 -24.72 3.51
N HIS A 430 -0.01 -23.75 3.37
CA HIS A 430 -0.23 -22.33 3.63
C HIS A 430 -0.54 -21.56 2.34
N MET A 431 -1.06 -20.35 2.47
CA MET A 431 -1.38 -19.49 1.33
C MET A 431 -0.15 -18.72 0.87
N TYR A 432 0.04 -18.65 -0.45
CA TYR A 432 1.08 -17.87 -1.10
C TYR A 432 0.48 -16.93 -2.14
N ASN A 433 1.06 -15.75 -2.29
CA ASN A 433 0.69 -14.83 -3.35
C ASN A 433 1.90 -14.10 -3.93
N LEU A 434 1.72 -13.56 -5.13
CA LEU A 434 2.68 -12.69 -5.80
C LEU A 434 2.19 -11.25 -5.72
N GLU A 435 2.99 -10.36 -5.16
CA GLU A 435 2.67 -8.94 -4.98
C GLU A 435 3.59 -8.04 -5.80
N ALA A 436 3.04 -6.99 -6.39
CA ALA A 436 3.82 -5.84 -6.86
C ALA A 436 4.27 -5.03 -5.66
N THR A 437 5.28 -5.51 -4.95
CA THR A 437 5.68 -4.98 -3.64
C THR A 437 5.98 -3.48 -3.70
N PRO A 438 5.45 -2.66 -2.76
CA PRO A 438 5.81 -1.25 -2.65
C PRO A 438 7.22 -1.08 -2.08
N ALA A 439 8.22 -1.38 -2.88
CA ALA A 439 9.61 -1.51 -2.46
C ALA A 439 10.32 -0.15 -2.32
N GLU A 440 9.83 0.78 -1.46
CA GLU A 440 10.33 2.14 -1.35
C GLU A 440 11.85 2.22 -1.07
N GLY A 441 12.31 1.62 0.02
CA GLY A 441 13.73 1.56 0.36
C GLY A 441 14.48 0.45 -0.38
N THR A 442 13.78 -0.60 -0.82
CA THR A 442 14.38 -1.79 -1.42
C THR A 442 14.91 -1.53 -2.82
N THR A 443 14.23 -0.70 -3.63
CA THR A 443 14.67 -0.31 -4.96
C THR A 443 16.04 0.35 -4.93
N TYR A 444 16.23 1.28 -4.00
CA TYR A 444 17.53 1.94 -3.77
C TYR A 444 18.57 0.97 -3.22
N ARG A 445 18.19 0.14 -2.23
CA ARG A 445 19.10 -0.84 -1.63
C ARG A 445 19.67 -1.78 -2.68
N PHE A 446 18.83 -2.36 -3.54
CA PHE A 446 19.28 -3.25 -4.60
C PHE A 446 20.23 -2.55 -5.57
N ALA A 447 19.84 -1.40 -6.09
CA ALA A 447 20.66 -0.64 -7.01
C ALA A 447 22.02 -0.28 -6.41
N LYS A 448 22.04 0.17 -5.15
CA LYS A 448 23.27 0.51 -4.42
C LYS A 448 24.20 -0.69 -4.22
N GLU A 449 23.65 -1.86 -3.80
CA GLU A 449 24.44 -3.06 -3.54
C GLU A 449 24.97 -3.68 -4.84
N ASP A 450 24.16 -3.66 -5.91
CA ASP A 450 24.56 -4.16 -7.21
C ASP A 450 25.69 -3.33 -7.82
N ARG A 451 25.61 -2.01 -7.73
CA ARG A 451 26.64 -1.12 -8.27
C ARG A 451 28.00 -1.32 -7.61
N LYS A 452 28.05 -1.68 -6.33
CA LYS A 452 29.31 -2.01 -5.65
C LYS A 452 29.96 -3.29 -6.18
N ARG A 453 29.17 -4.20 -6.72
CA ARG A 453 29.60 -5.54 -7.15
C ARG A 453 29.80 -5.62 -8.66
N PHE A 454 28.99 -4.91 -9.41
CA PHE A 454 28.90 -4.96 -10.87
C PHE A 454 28.95 -3.55 -11.43
N ALA A 455 30.12 -3.13 -11.91
CA ALA A 455 30.35 -1.75 -12.33
C ALA A 455 29.53 -1.33 -13.56
N ASP A 456 29.15 -2.29 -14.39
CA ASP A 456 28.45 -2.14 -15.67
C ASP A 456 26.99 -2.56 -15.64
N ILE A 457 26.43 -2.90 -14.46
CA ILE A 457 25.02 -3.23 -14.33
C ILE A 457 24.13 -2.04 -14.68
N ILE A 458 23.14 -2.27 -15.52
CA ILE A 458 22.21 -1.23 -15.98
C ILE A 458 21.20 -0.95 -14.87
N GLN A 459 21.04 0.32 -14.54
CA GLN A 459 20.17 0.85 -13.50
C GLN A 459 19.37 2.04 -14.03
N ALA A 460 18.31 2.44 -13.34
CA ALA A 460 17.64 3.72 -13.51
C ALA A 460 18.24 4.77 -12.56
N GLY A 461 17.95 6.04 -12.80
CA GLY A 461 18.47 7.16 -12.03
C GLY A 461 19.91 7.53 -12.40
N THR A 462 20.48 8.37 -11.55
CA THR A 462 21.87 8.82 -11.68
C THR A 462 22.81 7.96 -10.82
N PRO A 463 24.14 8.07 -11.00
CA PRO A 463 25.12 7.45 -10.12
C PRO A 463 24.94 7.79 -8.63
N ASP A 464 24.46 8.97 -8.30
CA ASP A 464 24.26 9.43 -6.93
C ASP A 464 22.87 9.08 -6.38
N GLU A 465 21.87 8.93 -7.27
CA GLU A 465 20.50 8.61 -6.94
C GLU A 465 20.00 7.37 -7.73
N PRO A 466 20.68 6.20 -7.60
CA PRO A 466 20.30 5.01 -8.36
C PRO A 466 19.06 4.35 -7.78
N TYR A 467 18.26 3.75 -8.66
CA TYR A 467 17.12 2.94 -8.25
C TYR A 467 16.83 1.85 -9.30
N TYR A 468 15.96 0.90 -8.95
CA TYR A 468 15.34 -0.01 -9.91
C TYR A 468 13.85 0.32 -10.03
N THR A 469 13.31 0.21 -11.24
CA THR A 469 11.88 0.40 -11.51
C THR A 469 11.08 -0.57 -10.66
N ASN A 470 10.02 -0.06 -10.03
CA ASN A 470 9.25 -0.85 -9.10
C ASN A 470 8.50 -1.99 -9.81
N SER A 471 8.63 -3.21 -9.28
CA SER A 471 7.98 -4.42 -9.77
C SER A 471 8.09 -4.58 -11.30
N SER A 472 6.97 -4.67 -12.02
CA SER A 472 6.87 -4.68 -13.48
C SER A 472 6.24 -3.39 -14.04
N GLN A 473 6.35 -2.28 -13.30
CA GLN A 473 5.87 -0.99 -13.78
C GLN A 473 6.66 -0.53 -15.01
N LEU A 474 6.04 0.33 -15.82
CA LEU A 474 6.74 1.01 -16.90
C LEU A 474 7.87 1.89 -16.36
N PRO A 475 8.94 2.10 -17.14
CA PRO A 475 9.90 3.16 -16.84
C PRO A 475 9.17 4.48 -16.62
N VAL A 476 9.50 5.18 -15.54
CA VAL A 476 8.74 6.39 -15.10
C VAL A 476 8.79 7.56 -16.08
N GLY A 477 9.71 7.53 -17.02
CA GLY A 477 9.87 8.52 -18.11
C GLY A 477 9.30 8.06 -19.45
N TYR A 478 8.51 6.98 -19.53
CA TYR A 478 8.10 6.35 -20.78
C TYR A 478 7.05 7.13 -21.56
N THR A 479 5.97 7.55 -20.93
CA THR A 479 4.83 8.19 -21.61
C THR A 479 4.15 9.24 -20.72
N ASP A 480 3.56 10.25 -21.33
CA ASP A 480 2.67 11.22 -20.69
C ASP A 480 1.17 10.91 -20.91
N ASP A 481 0.87 9.81 -21.61
CA ASP A 481 -0.49 9.35 -21.86
C ASP A 481 -0.90 8.28 -20.84
N PRO A 482 -1.88 8.56 -19.94
CA PRO A 482 -2.33 7.61 -18.93
C PRO A 482 -3.03 6.38 -19.52
N PHE A 483 -3.72 6.51 -20.66
CA PHE A 483 -4.41 5.38 -21.29
C PHE A 483 -3.43 4.44 -22.01
N GLN A 484 -2.38 4.97 -22.61
CA GLN A 484 -1.27 4.17 -23.13
C GLN A 484 -0.62 3.38 -21.98
N ALA A 485 -0.37 4.02 -20.85
CA ALA A 485 0.19 3.34 -19.68
C ALA A 485 -0.73 2.23 -19.14
N LEU A 486 -2.06 2.43 -19.16
CA LEU A 486 -3.03 1.42 -18.76
C LEU A 486 -3.03 0.23 -19.74
N GLU A 487 -3.03 0.48 -21.06
CA GLU A 487 -2.98 -0.54 -22.10
C GLU A 487 -1.72 -1.40 -21.98
N ASP A 488 -0.55 -0.78 -21.83
CA ASP A 488 0.74 -1.46 -21.72
C ASP A 488 0.90 -2.24 -20.40
N GLN A 489 0.10 -1.90 -19.37
CA GLN A 489 0.22 -2.49 -18.04
C GLN A 489 -0.87 -3.50 -17.68
N GLU A 490 -2.05 -3.48 -18.31
CA GLU A 490 -3.20 -4.28 -17.85
C GLU A 490 -2.89 -5.78 -17.73
N VAL A 491 -2.14 -6.35 -18.67
CA VAL A 491 -1.78 -7.78 -18.65
C VAL A 491 -0.82 -8.07 -17.49
N LEU A 492 0.21 -7.24 -17.30
CA LEU A 492 1.20 -7.43 -16.23
C LEU A 492 0.56 -7.21 -14.85
N GLN A 493 -0.29 -6.19 -14.71
CA GLN A 493 -1.00 -5.90 -13.47
C GLN A 493 -1.94 -7.05 -13.08
N GLY A 494 -2.59 -7.69 -14.04
CA GLY A 494 -3.45 -8.85 -13.82
C GLY A 494 -2.71 -10.13 -13.37
N LYS A 495 -1.38 -10.16 -13.40
CA LYS A 495 -0.59 -11.31 -12.92
C LYS A 495 -0.40 -11.35 -11.40
N TYR A 496 -0.57 -10.23 -10.71
CA TYR A 496 -0.32 -10.13 -9.28
C TYR A 496 -1.52 -10.61 -8.45
N THR A 497 -1.40 -11.78 -7.86
CA THR A 497 -2.44 -12.40 -7.00
C THR A 497 -2.47 -11.81 -5.59
N GLY A 498 -1.41 -11.17 -5.18
CA GLY A 498 -1.26 -10.48 -3.88
C GLY A 498 -1.49 -8.97 -3.96
N GLY A 499 -1.84 -8.46 -5.15
CA GLY A 499 -2.15 -7.06 -5.37
C GLY A 499 -1.09 -6.26 -6.08
N THR A 500 -1.57 -5.20 -6.68
CA THR A 500 -0.78 -4.21 -7.40
C THR A 500 -1.57 -2.91 -7.44
N VAL A 501 -0.93 -1.80 -7.83
CA VAL A 501 -1.62 -0.55 -8.14
C VAL A 501 -0.91 0.17 -9.27
N LEU A 502 -1.67 0.74 -10.19
CA LEU A 502 -1.15 1.67 -11.18
C LEU A 502 -1.39 3.11 -10.70
N HIS A 503 -0.29 3.83 -10.48
CA HIS A 503 -0.32 5.25 -10.13
C HIS A 503 -0.30 6.09 -11.38
N LEU A 504 -1.34 6.88 -11.60
CA LEU A 504 -1.37 7.89 -12.66
C LEU A 504 -0.86 9.21 -12.08
N TYR A 505 0.44 9.46 -12.23
CA TYR A 505 1.12 10.65 -11.71
C TYR A 505 0.86 11.86 -12.62
N MET A 506 0.01 12.79 -12.14
CA MET A 506 -0.31 14.02 -12.86
C MET A 506 0.64 15.16 -12.45
N GLY A 507 1.07 15.98 -13.41
CA GLY A 507 1.96 17.10 -13.15
C GLY A 507 1.36 18.19 -12.25
N GLU A 508 0.03 18.32 -12.30
CA GLU A 508 -0.76 19.24 -11.49
C GLU A 508 -2.14 18.64 -11.19
N ARG A 509 -3.00 19.38 -10.52
CA ARG A 509 -4.40 18.97 -10.31
C ARG A 509 -5.10 18.74 -11.65
N VAL A 510 -5.99 17.75 -11.71
CA VAL A 510 -6.87 17.56 -12.85
C VAL A 510 -7.81 18.77 -12.98
N SER A 511 -8.13 19.18 -14.18
CA SER A 511 -8.83 20.46 -14.49
C SER A 511 -10.17 20.61 -13.76
N SER A 512 -10.91 19.51 -13.57
CA SER A 512 -12.17 19.47 -12.83
C SER A 512 -12.44 18.08 -12.23
N GLY A 513 -13.36 18.01 -11.27
CA GLY A 513 -13.88 16.74 -10.76
C GLY A 513 -14.54 15.89 -11.84
N GLU A 514 -15.27 16.52 -12.77
CA GLU A 514 -15.91 15.82 -13.89
C GLU A 514 -14.89 15.18 -14.84
N ALA A 515 -13.82 15.90 -15.20
CA ALA A 515 -12.74 15.34 -16.01
C ALA A 515 -12.05 14.15 -15.29
N CYS A 516 -11.85 14.28 -13.99
CA CYS A 516 -11.30 13.22 -13.16
C CYS A 516 -12.23 12.01 -13.06
N LYS A 517 -13.54 12.23 -12.87
CA LYS A 517 -14.58 11.18 -12.87
C LYS A 517 -14.56 10.39 -14.18
N GLU A 518 -14.54 11.09 -15.29
CA GLU A 518 -14.54 10.46 -16.60
C GLU A 518 -13.24 9.68 -16.88
N MET A 519 -12.07 10.22 -16.45
CA MET A 519 -10.78 9.52 -16.55
C MET A 519 -10.81 8.22 -15.77
N VAL A 520 -11.27 8.23 -14.51
CA VAL A 520 -11.36 7.03 -13.67
C VAL A 520 -12.38 6.04 -14.26
N ARG A 521 -13.56 6.52 -14.65
CA ARG A 521 -14.62 5.68 -15.24
C ARG A 521 -14.14 4.97 -16.50
N ARG A 522 -13.49 5.67 -17.43
CA ARG A 522 -12.90 5.08 -18.65
C ARG A 522 -11.80 4.08 -18.31
N SER A 523 -10.91 4.43 -17.39
CA SER A 523 -9.83 3.54 -16.95
C SER A 523 -10.36 2.20 -16.45
N LEU A 524 -11.38 2.22 -15.59
CA LEU A 524 -11.93 1.02 -14.97
C LEU A 524 -12.87 0.24 -15.91
N THR A 525 -13.46 0.89 -16.92
CA THR A 525 -14.37 0.23 -17.87
C THR A 525 -13.62 -0.37 -19.04
N ALA A 526 -12.62 0.34 -19.58
CA ALA A 526 -11.90 -0.08 -20.78
C ALA A 526 -10.78 -1.09 -20.51
N PHE A 527 -10.10 -0.98 -19.34
CA PHE A 527 -8.90 -1.76 -19.03
C PHE A 527 -9.10 -2.73 -17.86
N LYS A 528 -8.48 -3.90 -17.94
CA LYS A 528 -8.50 -4.93 -16.88
C LYS A 528 -7.46 -4.67 -15.78
N VAL A 529 -7.32 -3.42 -15.38
CA VAL A 529 -6.43 -3.06 -14.27
C VAL A 529 -7.19 -3.23 -12.95
N PRO A 530 -6.64 -3.99 -11.98
CA PRO A 530 -7.37 -4.29 -10.75
C PRO A 530 -7.49 -3.09 -9.80
N TYR A 531 -6.54 -2.12 -9.87
CA TYR A 531 -6.44 -1.07 -8.86
C TYR A 531 -5.69 0.14 -9.39
N ILE A 532 -6.31 1.32 -9.34
CA ILE A 532 -5.71 2.57 -9.84
C ILE A 532 -5.83 3.70 -8.84
N THR A 533 -5.01 4.72 -9.01
CA THR A 533 -5.16 6.00 -8.33
C THR A 533 -4.65 7.15 -9.20
N ILE A 534 -5.36 8.26 -9.17
CA ILE A 534 -4.90 9.53 -9.75
C ILE A 534 -4.00 10.20 -8.71
N THR A 535 -2.83 10.66 -9.12
CA THR A 535 -1.84 11.21 -8.19
C THR A 535 -1.34 12.56 -8.69
N PRO A 536 -2.04 13.67 -8.42
CA PRO A 536 -1.57 15.00 -8.77
C PRO A 536 -0.36 15.40 -7.91
N THR A 537 0.49 16.26 -8.48
CA THR A 537 1.53 16.97 -7.74
C THR A 537 0.98 18.32 -7.30
N PHE A 538 1.24 18.71 -6.06
CA PHE A 538 0.86 20.01 -5.52
C PHE A 538 1.90 20.50 -4.50
N SER A 539 1.84 21.79 -4.18
CA SER A 539 2.78 22.39 -3.22
C SER A 539 2.03 23.09 -2.08
N ILE A 540 2.63 23.10 -0.90
CA ILE A 540 2.10 23.80 0.28
C ILE A 540 3.06 24.90 0.66
N CYS A 541 2.60 26.15 0.54
CA CYS A 541 3.29 27.31 1.06
C CYS A 541 2.84 27.58 2.50
N PRO A 542 3.74 27.78 3.47
CA PRO A 542 3.37 28.07 4.86
C PRO A 542 2.50 29.35 5.04
N VAL A 543 2.54 30.28 4.05
CA VAL A 543 1.81 31.56 4.10
C VAL A 543 0.53 31.51 3.25
N HIS A 544 0.57 30.88 2.07
CA HIS A 544 -0.52 30.91 1.08
C HIS A 544 -1.26 29.57 0.94
N GLY A 545 -0.85 28.54 1.69
CA GLY A 545 -1.46 27.21 1.64
C GLY A 545 -1.21 26.50 0.30
N TYR A 546 -2.24 25.87 -0.22
CA TYR A 546 -2.22 25.04 -1.42
C TYR A 546 -1.86 25.81 -2.70
N LEU A 547 -0.97 25.22 -3.49
CA LEU A 547 -0.58 25.65 -4.84
C LEU A 547 -0.64 24.41 -5.75
N ALA A 548 -1.29 24.52 -6.91
CA ALA A 548 -1.34 23.44 -7.89
C ALA A 548 0.01 23.27 -8.56
N GLY A 549 0.45 22.01 -8.76
CA GLY A 549 1.73 21.71 -9.41
C GLY A 549 2.95 21.83 -8.50
N GLU A 550 4.12 21.70 -9.12
CA GLU A 550 5.43 21.72 -8.47
C GLU A 550 5.93 23.15 -8.28
N HIS A 551 6.03 23.59 -7.05
CA HIS A 551 6.61 24.89 -6.67
C HIS A 551 7.52 24.72 -5.47
N PHE A 552 8.84 24.72 -5.66
CA PHE A 552 9.80 24.69 -4.54
C PHE A 552 9.85 26.03 -3.80
N THR A 553 9.41 27.10 -4.43
CA THR A 553 9.28 28.44 -3.84
C THR A 553 7.93 29.07 -4.21
N CYS A 554 7.40 29.89 -3.31
CA CYS A 554 6.09 30.51 -3.51
C CYS A 554 6.21 31.80 -4.32
N GLU A 555 5.66 31.84 -5.53
CA GLU A 555 5.62 33.03 -6.40
C GLU A 555 4.80 34.17 -5.81
N LYS A 556 3.72 33.87 -5.05
CA LYS A 556 2.92 34.89 -4.36
C LYS A 556 3.73 35.57 -3.26
N CYS A 557 4.56 34.83 -2.51
CA CYS A 557 5.48 35.41 -1.53
C CYS A 557 6.55 36.27 -2.21
N ALA A 558 7.14 35.77 -3.30
CA ALA A 558 8.14 36.49 -4.07
C ALA A 558 7.58 37.83 -4.63
N ALA A 559 6.36 37.80 -5.16
CA ALA A 559 5.69 39.02 -5.63
C ALA A 559 5.36 40.01 -4.51
N ALA A 560 4.96 39.53 -3.33
CA ALA A 560 4.66 40.39 -2.18
C ALA A 560 5.93 40.99 -1.54
N HIS A 561 7.06 40.28 -1.63
CA HIS A 561 8.33 40.68 -1.01
C HIS A 561 9.52 40.52 -1.99
N PRO A 562 9.62 41.37 -3.04
CA PRO A 562 10.60 41.21 -4.13
C PRO A 562 12.07 41.25 -3.71
N HIS A 563 12.37 41.72 -2.49
CA HIS A 563 13.73 41.84 -1.96
C HIS A 563 14.07 40.83 -0.85
N ALA A 564 13.09 39.96 -0.47
CA ALA A 564 13.31 38.87 0.47
C ALA A 564 13.65 37.56 -0.27
N GLU A 565 14.28 36.62 0.43
CA GLU A 565 14.41 35.26 -0.09
C GLU A 565 13.02 34.66 -0.32
N PRO A 566 12.80 33.96 -1.46
CA PRO A 566 11.52 33.32 -1.73
C PRO A 566 11.16 32.30 -0.65
N GLN A 567 9.89 32.32 -0.19
CA GLN A 567 9.40 31.36 0.77
C GLN A 567 9.43 29.94 0.18
N ALA A 568 10.15 29.03 0.84
CA ALA A 568 10.19 27.62 0.43
C ALA A 568 8.81 26.97 0.64
N CYS A 569 8.44 26.11 -0.31
CA CYS A 569 7.23 25.28 -0.27
C CYS A 569 7.58 23.81 -0.09
N GLU A 570 6.66 23.06 0.50
CA GLU A 570 6.70 21.60 0.49
C GLU A 570 6.04 21.11 -0.81
N VAL A 571 6.76 20.36 -1.63
CA VAL A 571 6.20 19.72 -2.84
C VAL A 571 5.68 18.34 -2.45
N TRP A 572 4.40 18.09 -2.66
CA TRP A 572 3.71 16.88 -2.24
C TRP A 572 3.29 16.02 -3.43
N THR A 573 3.58 14.74 -3.35
CA THR A 573 3.08 13.69 -4.24
C THR A 573 3.16 12.34 -3.54
N ARG A 574 2.65 11.26 -4.14
CA ARG A 574 2.85 9.93 -3.58
C ARG A 574 4.30 9.48 -3.77
N VAL A 575 4.93 9.07 -2.66
CA VAL A 575 6.25 8.44 -2.71
C VAL A 575 6.14 7.05 -3.32
N MET A 576 5.12 6.32 -2.87
CA MET A 576 4.79 4.98 -3.34
C MET A 576 3.29 4.69 -3.21
N GLY A 577 2.75 4.57 -2.02
CA GLY A 577 1.35 4.32 -1.72
C GLY A 577 0.70 5.44 -0.92
N TYR A 578 1.45 6.40 -0.42
CA TYR A 578 1.00 7.47 0.46
C TYR A 578 1.69 8.80 0.13
N PHE A 579 1.07 9.91 0.50
CA PHE A 579 1.58 11.25 0.23
C PHE A 579 2.62 11.68 1.24
N ARG A 580 3.72 12.26 0.75
CA ARG A 580 4.75 12.94 1.54
C ARG A 580 5.37 14.09 0.74
N PRO A 581 5.99 15.06 1.43
CA PRO A 581 6.86 16.02 0.75
C PRO A 581 8.01 15.31 0.05
N VAL A 582 8.31 15.68 -1.19
CA VAL A 582 9.43 15.14 -1.98
C VAL A 582 10.77 15.28 -1.23
N GLN A 583 10.89 16.35 -0.42
CA GLN A 583 12.06 16.60 0.43
C GLN A 583 12.34 15.44 1.41
N SER A 584 11.30 14.72 1.83
CA SER A 584 11.40 13.58 2.76
C SER A 584 11.65 12.24 2.06
N PHE A 585 11.65 12.17 0.73
CA PHE A 585 11.90 10.95 -0.02
C PHE A 585 13.32 10.44 0.23
N ASN A 586 13.49 9.11 0.20
CA ASN A 586 14.82 8.52 0.20
C ASN A 586 15.57 8.83 -1.11
N ILE A 587 16.86 8.53 -1.13
CA ILE A 587 17.74 8.88 -2.26
C ILE A 587 17.23 8.31 -3.59
N GLY A 588 16.88 7.01 -3.63
CA GLY A 588 16.40 6.38 -4.86
C GLY A 588 15.03 6.90 -5.31
N LYS A 589 14.15 7.24 -4.35
CA LYS A 589 12.83 7.83 -4.69
C LYS A 589 12.92 9.28 -5.15
N LYS A 590 13.96 10.01 -4.77
CA LYS A 590 14.27 11.32 -5.38
C LYS A 590 14.72 11.15 -6.82
N GLY A 591 15.63 10.20 -7.09
CA GLY A 591 16.04 9.87 -8.44
C GLY A 591 14.86 9.49 -9.34
N GLU A 592 13.98 8.60 -8.86
CA GLU A 592 12.75 8.23 -9.57
C GLU A 592 11.84 9.44 -9.82
N TYR A 593 11.65 10.31 -8.82
CA TYR A 593 10.83 11.51 -8.97
C TYR A 593 11.35 12.46 -10.04
N HIS A 594 12.68 12.67 -10.10
CA HIS A 594 13.31 13.54 -11.09
C HIS A 594 13.20 13.02 -12.53
N GLU A 595 13.05 11.72 -12.71
CA GLU A 595 12.88 11.06 -14.02
C GLU A 595 11.40 10.87 -14.41
N ARG A 596 10.42 11.15 -13.52
CA ARG A 596 9.01 10.95 -13.83
C ARG A 596 8.55 11.85 -14.98
N GLN A 597 8.05 11.23 -16.04
CA GLN A 597 7.19 11.88 -17.03
C GLN A 597 5.79 11.92 -16.46
N MET A 598 5.31 13.13 -16.15
CA MET A 598 3.97 13.29 -15.61
C MET A 598 2.93 13.11 -16.71
N PHE A 599 1.83 12.42 -16.38
CA PHE A 599 0.69 12.29 -17.28
C PHE A 599 -0.03 13.61 -17.49
N SER A 600 -0.65 13.79 -18.66
CA SER A 600 -1.38 14.99 -19.04
C SER A 600 -2.81 14.68 -19.46
N GLU A 601 -3.75 15.58 -19.15
CA GLU A 601 -5.14 15.48 -19.62
C GLU A 601 -5.23 15.58 -21.13
N SER A 602 -4.40 16.39 -21.76
CA SER A 602 -4.40 16.56 -23.22
C SER A 602 -4.00 15.27 -23.97
N ALA A 603 -3.07 14.49 -23.44
CA ALA A 603 -2.73 13.18 -23.98
C ALA A 603 -3.87 12.18 -23.75
N ALA A 604 -4.49 12.18 -22.56
CA ALA A 604 -5.65 11.36 -22.23
C ALA A 604 -6.84 11.65 -23.17
N ASP A 605 -7.14 12.90 -23.45
CA ASP A 605 -8.24 13.30 -24.35
C ASP A 605 -7.99 12.82 -25.78
N ALA A 606 -6.78 12.99 -26.29
CA ALA A 606 -6.39 12.55 -27.62
C ALA A 606 -6.52 11.02 -27.80
N HIS A 607 -6.13 10.26 -26.79
CA HIS A 607 -6.27 8.81 -26.79
C HIS A 607 -7.71 8.36 -26.52
N GLY A 608 -8.42 9.05 -25.64
CA GLY A 608 -9.80 8.75 -25.24
C GLY A 608 -10.80 8.83 -26.42
N GLU A 609 -10.55 9.68 -27.43
CA GLU A 609 -11.33 9.68 -28.67
C GLU A 609 -11.15 8.36 -29.46
N LEU A 610 -9.97 7.74 -29.39
CA LEU A 610 -9.70 6.44 -30.00
C LEU A 610 -10.36 5.28 -29.23
N VAL A 611 -10.30 5.32 -27.90
CA VAL A 611 -10.88 4.28 -27.02
C VAL A 611 -12.42 4.29 -27.06
N SER A 612 -13.06 5.46 -27.17
CA SER A 612 -14.51 5.58 -27.27
C SER A 612 -15.10 5.06 -28.59
N ALA A 613 -14.26 4.82 -29.59
CA ALA A 613 -14.64 4.20 -30.85
C ALA A 613 -14.74 2.65 -30.81
N PHE A 614 -14.31 2.00 -29.71
CA PHE A 614 -14.44 0.57 -29.53
C PHE A 614 -15.60 0.26 -28.58
N PRO A 615 -16.60 -0.56 -29.00
CA PRO A 615 -17.68 -0.98 -28.10
C PRO A 615 -17.11 -1.87 -26.98
N PRO A 616 -17.67 -1.84 -25.76
CA PRO A 616 -17.22 -2.63 -24.62
C PRO A 616 -17.16 -4.12 -24.99
N ALA A 617 -16.11 -4.80 -24.55
CA ALA A 617 -15.81 -6.22 -24.82
C ALA A 617 -16.86 -7.15 -24.17
N GLY A 618 -18.11 -7.04 -24.53
CA GLY A 618 -19.24 -7.83 -24.03
C GLY A 618 -20.36 -8.06 -25.04
N SER A 619 -20.23 -7.58 -26.29
CA SER A 619 -21.25 -7.75 -27.35
C SER A 619 -20.78 -8.66 -28.50
N ARG A 620 -20.08 -9.75 -28.20
CA ARG A 620 -19.88 -10.82 -29.16
C ARG A 620 -20.15 -12.19 -28.54
#